data_5ee9afcacfee18b3323d7fbe13c87161
#
_entry.id   5ee9afcacfee18b3323d7fbe13c87161
#
_cell.length_a   1.000
_cell.length_b   1.000
_cell.length_c   1.000
_cell.angle_alpha   90.00
_cell.angle_beta   90.00
_cell.angle_gamma   90.00
#
_symmetry.space_group_name_H-M   'P 1'
#
loop_
_entity.id
_entity.type
_entity.pdbx_description
1 polymer ?
#
loop_
_entity_poly.entity_id
_entity_poly.type
_entity_poly.pdbx_seq_one_letter_code
_entity_poly.pdbx_strand_id
1 'polypeptide(L)'
;MDLQNAKLLEFFKQNPVQGSLSEWGAPLGQLGRLIPALLIKQLASPCLWIRDNRNYEVYPSFWRDLGFDLKQVFFLYDDDPLKNLRQAFKSSEFKILVLDIERFITPANMNFLAKYSREEKVTCLLIRKYFLSPKNGNPFSKHRFNCSYSLRRNQIQISTVKGHQQPLSFNMQEVLHG
;
A
#
# COMPACT_ATOMS: atom_id res chain seq x y z
N MET A 1 4.83 10.23 21.63
CA MET A 1 4.98 9.35 20.44
C MET A 1 4.43 8.02 20.85
N ASP A 2 3.32 7.63 20.25
CA ASP A 2 2.59 6.43 20.62
C ASP A 2 3.42 5.17 20.32
N LEU A 3 3.38 4.20 21.19
CA LEU A 3 4.21 2.97 21.15
C LEU A 3 4.04 2.18 19.84
N GLN A 4 2.93 2.38 19.16
CA GLN A 4 2.53 1.69 17.93
C GLN A 4 2.96 2.39 16.67
N ASN A 5 2.86 3.71 16.65
CA ASN A 5 3.53 4.49 15.64
C ASN A 5 5.03 4.13 15.64
N ALA A 6 5.61 3.84 16.82
CA ALA A 6 6.98 3.37 16.94
C ALA A 6 7.19 1.98 16.31
N LYS A 7 6.29 1.00 16.51
CA LYS A 7 6.40 -0.35 15.90
C LYS A 7 6.24 -0.31 14.39
N LEU A 8 5.25 0.44 13.89
CA LEU A 8 5.02 0.58 12.46
C LEU A 8 6.18 1.35 11.78
N LEU A 9 6.69 2.38 12.44
CA LEU A 9 7.88 3.12 12.02
C LEU A 9 9.10 2.21 11.94
N GLU A 10 9.33 1.40 12.95
CA GLU A 10 10.45 0.46 12.99
C GLU A 10 10.33 -0.58 11.88
N PHE A 11 9.12 -1.13 11.66
CA PHE A 11 8.87 -2.06 10.55
C PHE A 11 9.22 -1.42 9.19
N PHE A 12 8.83 -0.17 8.94
CA PHE A 12 9.16 0.52 7.68
C PHE A 12 10.60 1.00 7.61
N LYS A 13 11.29 1.20 8.72
CA LYS A 13 12.77 1.40 8.72
C LYS A 13 13.48 0.15 8.26
N GLN A 14 13.06 -1.02 8.73
CA GLN A 14 13.64 -2.30 8.33
C GLN A 14 13.23 -2.73 6.91
N ASN A 15 12.07 -2.28 6.45
CA ASN A 15 11.52 -2.54 5.11
C ASN A 15 11.29 -1.22 4.38
N PRO A 16 12.33 -0.50 3.93
CA PRO A 16 12.19 0.82 3.33
C PRO A 16 11.50 0.72 1.96
N VAL A 17 10.24 1.17 1.92
CA VAL A 17 9.40 1.14 0.70
C VAL A 17 9.56 2.38 -0.17
N GLN A 18 10.15 3.46 0.36
CA GLN A 18 10.33 4.73 -0.34
C GLN A 18 11.10 4.55 -1.66
N GLY A 19 10.62 5.19 -2.72
CA GLY A 19 11.23 5.14 -4.04
C GLY A 19 11.33 3.71 -4.61
N SER A 20 10.39 2.83 -4.27
CA SER A 20 10.40 1.45 -4.74
C SER A 20 8.98 0.90 -4.90
N LEU A 21 8.85 -0.23 -5.62
CA LEU A 21 7.63 -1.00 -5.69
C LEU A 21 7.54 -1.96 -4.51
N SER A 22 6.44 -1.88 -3.76
CA SER A 22 6.04 -2.89 -2.77
C SER A 22 4.67 -3.48 -3.11
N GLU A 23 4.48 -4.75 -2.82
CA GLU A 23 3.22 -5.46 -3.09
C GLU A 23 2.57 -5.93 -1.78
N TRP A 24 1.26 -5.69 -1.66
CA TRP A 24 0.47 -5.90 -0.46
C TRP A 24 -0.67 -6.85 -0.76
N GLY A 25 -0.58 -8.06 -0.24
CA GLY A 25 -1.61 -9.09 -0.37
C GLY A 25 -2.59 -9.03 0.79
N ALA A 26 -3.86 -8.79 0.49
CA ALA A 26 -4.93 -8.80 1.48
C ALA A 26 -6.27 -9.14 0.83
N PRO A 27 -6.83 -10.32 1.06
CA PRO A 27 -8.19 -10.63 0.67
C PRO A 27 -9.19 -9.59 1.19
N LEU A 28 -10.35 -9.50 0.56
CA LEU A 28 -11.43 -8.62 1.02
C LEU A 28 -11.77 -8.93 2.49
N GLY A 29 -12.07 -7.88 3.26
CA GLY A 29 -12.33 -8.00 4.70
C GLY A 29 -11.10 -8.07 5.60
N GLN A 30 -9.88 -8.15 5.04
CA GLN A 30 -8.63 -8.24 5.81
C GLN A 30 -7.98 -6.89 6.10
N LEU A 31 -8.71 -5.77 5.93
CA LEU A 31 -8.22 -4.41 6.17
C LEU A 31 -6.93 -4.04 5.40
N GLY A 32 -6.67 -4.72 4.28
CA GLY A 32 -5.43 -4.58 3.53
C GLY A 32 -5.15 -3.19 2.98
N ARG A 33 -6.16 -2.33 2.92
CA ARG A 33 -6.02 -0.93 2.51
C ARG A 33 -5.62 -0.01 3.66
N LEU A 34 -5.83 -0.44 4.90
CA LEU A 34 -5.49 0.37 6.06
C LEU A 34 -3.97 0.57 6.20
N ILE A 35 -3.20 -0.48 5.99
CA ILE A 35 -1.74 -0.41 6.16
C ILE A 35 -1.07 0.49 5.12
N PRO A 36 -1.32 0.35 3.81
CA PRO A 36 -0.87 1.34 2.83
C PRO A 36 -1.34 2.77 3.16
N ALA A 37 -2.57 2.91 3.65
CA ALA A 37 -3.08 4.21 4.09
C ALA A 37 -2.23 4.76 5.26
N LEU A 38 -2.00 4.03 6.32
CA LEU A 38 -1.15 4.46 7.44
C LEU A 38 0.28 4.82 6.99
N LEU A 39 0.83 4.10 6.01
CA LEU A 39 2.11 4.47 5.42
C LEU A 39 2.05 5.83 4.70
N ILE A 40 0.97 6.10 3.96
CA ILE A 40 0.77 7.41 3.31
C ILE A 40 0.72 8.53 4.35
N LYS A 41 -0.05 8.34 5.43
CA LYS A 41 -0.08 9.29 6.55
C LYS A 41 1.32 9.58 7.10
N GLN A 42 2.13 8.54 7.25
CA GLN A 42 3.47 8.64 7.80
C GLN A 42 4.47 9.33 6.87
N LEU A 43 4.36 9.08 5.57
CA LEU A 43 5.22 9.72 4.56
C LEU A 43 4.85 11.18 4.30
N ALA A 44 3.64 11.60 4.68
CA ALA A 44 3.12 12.97 4.55
C ALA A 44 3.40 13.59 3.17
N SER A 45 3.18 12.82 2.11
CA SER A 45 3.48 13.21 0.73
C SER A 45 2.28 13.04 -0.18
N PRO A 46 2.14 13.85 -1.25
CA PRO A 46 1.04 13.72 -2.19
C PRO A 46 0.94 12.31 -2.77
N CYS A 47 -0.25 11.76 -2.70
CA CYS A 47 -0.57 10.39 -3.09
C CYS A 47 -1.65 10.37 -4.16
N LEU A 48 -1.42 9.62 -5.24
CA LEU A 48 -2.45 9.24 -6.19
C LEU A 48 -2.86 7.78 -5.93
N TRP A 49 -4.12 7.59 -5.56
CA TRP A 49 -4.72 6.27 -5.34
C TRP A 49 -5.61 5.90 -6.52
N ILE A 50 -5.18 4.91 -7.29
CA ILE A 50 -5.84 4.48 -8.51
C ILE A 50 -6.52 3.14 -8.28
N ARG A 51 -7.78 3.03 -8.71
CA ARG A 51 -8.56 1.78 -8.67
C ARG A 51 -9.19 1.49 -10.02
N ASP A 52 -9.39 0.22 -10.36
CA ASP A 52 -10.02 -0.26 -11.58
C ASP A 52 -11.41 -0.90 -11.35
N ASN A 53 -11.92 -0.89 -10.11
CA ASN A 53 -13.22 -1.47 -9.77
C ASN A 53 -14.14 -0.41 -9.15
N ARG A 54 -15.35 -0.28 -9.71
CA ARG A 54 -16.41 0.63 -9.23
C ARG A 54 -17.24 0.06 -8.09
N ASN A 55 -17.18 -1.25 -7.87
CA ASN A 55 -18.07 -1.94 -6.93
C ASN A 55 -17.74 -1.69 -5.45
N TYR A 56 -16.64 -1.05 -5.15
CA TYR A 56 -16.32 -0.62 -3.78
C TYR A 56 -15.62 0.72 -3.80
N GLU A 57 -15.88 1.47 -2.76
CA GLU A 57 -15.29 2.78 -2.56
C GLU A 57 -14.36 2.78 -1.35
N VAL A 58 -13.35 3.62 -1.41
CA VAL A 58 -12.63 4.02 -0.22
C VAL A 58 -13.49 5.06 0.49
N TYR A 59 -13.68 4.90 1.80
CA TYR A 59 -14.43 5.86 2.60
C TYR A 59 -13.47 6.92 3.18
N PRO A 60 -13.34 8.09 2.54
CA PRO A 60 -12.38 9.12 2.97
C PRO A 60 -12.68 9.66 4.38
N SER A 61 -13.95 9.66 4.79
CA SER A 61 -14.33 10.08 6.15
C SER A 61 -13.63 9.25 7.22
N PHE A 62 -13.57 7.94 7.06
CA PHE A 62 -12.85 7.06 7.98
C PHE A 62 -11.35 7.41 8.05
N TRP A 63 -10.74 7.77 6.92
CA TRP A 63 -9.34 8.16 6.90
C TRP A 63 -9.12 9.51 7.59
N ARG A 64 -10.05 10.46 7.41
CA ARG A 64 -10.01 11.72 8.16
C ARG A 64 -10.05 11.47 9.67
N ASP A 65 -10.92 10.56 10.13
CA ASP A 65 -11.04 10.21 11.54
C ASP A 65 -9.77 9.53 12.10
N LEU A 66 -8.97 8.89 11.21
CA LEU A 66 -7.62 8.41 11.51
C LEU A 66 -6.53 9.50 11.42
N GLY A 67 -6.90 10.76 11.20
CA GLY A 67 -5.99 11.89 11.13
C GLY A 67 -5.21 12.01 9.81
N PHE A 68 -5.80 11.55 8.69
CA PHE A 68 -5.22 11.79 7.37
C PHE A 68 -5.52 13.19 6.87
N ASP A 69 -4.53 13.85 6.29
CA ASP A 69 -4.76 15.03 5.47
C ASP A 69 -5.26 14.61 4.08
N LEU A 70 -6.59 14.63 3.92
CA LEU A 70 -7.23 14.25 2.67
C LEU A 70 -6.87 15.16 1.49
N LYS A 71 -6.31 16.36 1.73
CA LYS A 71 -5.84 17.24 0.66
C LYS A 71 -4.63 16.69 -0.08
N GLN A 72 -3.92 15.73 0.54
CA GLN A 72 -2.77 15.07 -0.06
C GLN A 72 -3.12 13.77 -0.77
N VAL A 73 -4.37 13.30 -0.73
CA VAL A 73 -4.76 12.03 -1.34
C VAL A 73 -5.76 12.25 -2.46
N PHE A 74 -5.36 11.93 -3.67
CA PHE A 74 -6.18 12.04 -4.88
C PHE A 74 -6.65 10.65 -5.29
N PHE A 75 -7.97 10.47 -5.34
CA PHE A 75 -8.58 9.21 -5.76
C PHE A 75 -8.95 9.26 -7.23
N LEU A 76 -8.50 8.29 -7.99
CA LEU A 76 -8.79 8.13 -9.41
C LEU A 76 -9.41 6.76 -9.66
N TYR A 77 -10.52 6.75 -10.39
CA TYR A 77 -11.03 5.55 -11.04
C TYR A 77 -10.58 5.55 -12.51
N ASP A 78 -9.99 4.46 -12.97
CA ASP A 78 -9.57 4.29 -14.36
C ASP A 78 -9.81 2.84 -14.81
N ASP A 79 -10.54 2.66 -15.91
CA ASP A 79 -10.78 1.34 -16.51
C ASP A 79 -9.49 0.70 -17.06
N ASP A 80 -8.46 1.50 -17.36
CA ASP A 80 -7.15 1.03 -17.81
C ASP A 80 -6.00 1.75 -17.08
N PRO A 81 -5.86 1.52 -15.77
CA PRO A 81 -4.96 2.29 -14.90
C PRO A 81 -3.49 2.19 -15.30
N LEU A 82 -3.10 1.17 -16.06
CA LEU A 82 -1.70 0.98 -16.46
C LEU A 82 -1.30 1.81 -17.68
N LYS A 83 -2.28 2.28 -18.47
CA LYS A 83 -2.03 3.00 -19.73
C LYS A 83 -1.33 4.34 -19.50
N ASN A 84 -1.78 5.10 -18.52
CA ASN A 84 -1.33 6.48 -18.27
C ASN A 84 -0.33 6.60 -17.11
N LEU A 85 0.08 5.49 -16.50
CA LEU A 85 0.97 5.50 -15.32
C LEU A 85 2.32 6.17 -15.58
N ARG A 86 2.84 6.11 -16.81
CA ARG A 86 4.11 6.78 -17.15
C ARG A 86 4.03 8.28 -16.88
N GLN A 87 2.90 8.91 -17.18
CA GLN A 87 2.70 10.34 -16.91
C GLN A 87 2.63 10.61 -15.41
N ALA A 88 1.90 9.77 -14.66
CA ALA A 88 1.81 9.88 -13.21
C ALA A 88 3.18 9.74 -12.52
N PHE A 89 4.03 8.82 -12.98
CA PHE A 89 5.39 8.69 -12.47
C PHE A 89 6.26 9.93 -12.76
N LYS A 90 6.13 10.51 -13.95
CA LYS A 90 6.94 11.65 -14.41
C LYS A 90 6.44 13.02 -13.96
N SER A 91 5.21 13.11 -13.46
CA SER A 91 4.57 14.40 -13.13
C SER A 91 5.27 15.16 -12.01
N SER A 92 6.13 14.50 -11.23
CA SER A 92 6.72 15.03 -9.99
C SER A 92 5.72 15.48 -8.89
N GLU A 93 4.43 15.52 -9.20
CA GLU A 93 3.36 15.93 -8.30
C GLU A 93 3.11 14.89 -7.22
N PHE A 94 3.17 13.61 -7.58
CA PHE A 94 2.90 12.51 -6.68
C PHE A 94 4.20 11.81 -6.26
N LYS A 95 4.41 11.69 -4.96
CA LYS A 95 5.53 10.91 -4.40
C LYS A 95 5.11 9.49 -4.05
N ILE A 96 3.81 9.25 -3.99
CA ILE A 96 3.21 7.95 -3.69
C ILE A 96 2.16 7.62 -4.74
N LEU A 97 2.26 6.43 -5.33
CA LEU A 97 1.23 5.85 -6.20
C LEU A 97 0.70 4.57 -5.54
N VAL A 98 -0.61 4.51 -5.33
CA VAL A 98 -1.29 3.29 -4.88
C VAL A 98 -2.08 2.72 -6.04
N LEU A 99 -1.82 1.48 -6.38
CA LEU A 99 -2.52 0.72 -7.40
C LEU A 99 -3.40 -0.34 -6.70
N ASP A 100 -4.66 0.00 -6.48
CA ASP A 100 -5.67 -0.88 -5.92
C ASP A 100 -6.49 -1.50 -7.06
N ILE A 101 -5.84 -2.43 -7.78
CA ILE A 101 -6.35 -2.96 -9.05
C ILE A 101 -6.57 -4.47 -8.99
N GLU A 102 -7.68 -4.91 -9.62
CA GLU A 102 -8.07 -6.33 -9.67
C GLU A 102 -7.52 -7.04 -10.89
N ARG A 103 -7.34 -6.29 -11.99
CA ARG A 103 -6.92 -6.91 -13.24
C ARG A 103 -5.55 -7.57 -13.16
N PHE A 104 -5.37 -8.53 -14.04
CA PHE A 104 -4.06 -9.16 -14.22
C PHE A 104 -3.02 -8.13 -14.68
N ILE A 105 -1.85 -8.16 -14.06
CA ILE A 105 -0.71 -7.34 -14.44
C ILE A 105 0.31 -8.24 -15.14
N THR A 106 0.63 -7.93 -16.38
CA THR A 106 1.61 -8.67 -17.15
C THR A 106 3.02 -8.54 -16.56
N PRO A 107 3.93 -9.49 -16.78
CA PRO A 107 5.34 -9.36 -16.34
C PRO A 107 6.02 -8.08 -16.86
N ALA A 108 5.69 -7.64 -18.08
CA ALA A 108 6.20 -6.39 -18.64
C ALA A 108 5.75 -5.18 -17.81
N ASN A 109 4.46 -5.11 -17.45
CA ASN A 109 3.92 -4.05 -16.61
C ASN A 109 4.49 -4.12 -15.18
N MET A 110 4.70 -5.32 -14.63
CA MET A 110 5.33 -5.49 -13.32
C MET A 110 6.76 -4.94 -13.31
N ASN A 111 7.55 -5.23 -14.37
CA ASN A 111 8.89 -4.69 -14.52
C ASN A 111 8.88 -3.17 -14.72
N PHE A 112 7.94 -2.66 -15.53
CA PHE A 112 7.72 -1.24 -15.72
C PHE A 112 7.50 -0.52 -14.38
N LEU A 113 6.57 -0.99 -13.54
CA LEU A 113 6.28 -0.41 -12.23
C LEU A 113 7.54 -0.37 -11.35
N ALA A 114 8.27 -1.47 -11.27
CA ALA A 114 9.48 -1.54 -10.45
C ALA A 114 10.61 -0.63 -10.97
N LYS A 115 10.76 -0.53 -12.30
CA LYS A 115 11.75 0.35 -12.93
C LYS A 115 11.44 1.82 -12.65
N TYR A 116 10.24 2.27 -12.99
CA TYR A 116 9.87 3.68 -12.83
C TYR A 116 9.78 4.12 -11.38
N SER A 117 9.35 3.25 -10.45
CA SER A 117 9.40 3.57 -9.02
C SER A 117 10.82 3.95 -8.56
N ARG A 118 11.85 3.25 -9.05
CA ARG A 118 13.24 3.52 -8.69
C ARG A 118 13.80 4.75 -9.41
N GLU A 119 13.57 4.87 -10.72
CA GLU A 119 14.11 5.96 -11.54
C GLU A 119 13.55 7.32 -11.12
N GLU A 120 12.23 7.38 -10.90
CA GLU A 120 11.53 8.62 -10.53
C GLU A 120 11.44 8.82 -9.00
N LYS A 121 11.99 7.88 -8.21
CA LYS A 121 11.95 7.88 -6.74
C LYS A 121 10.52 7.97 -6.18
N VAL A 122 9.56 7.38 -6.86
CA VAL A 122 8.15 7.33 -6.45
C VAL A 122 7.89 6.03 -5.69
N THR A 123 7.26 6.14 -4.54
CA THR A 123 6.83 4.97 -3.75
C THR A 123 5.58 4.37 -4.40
N CYS A 124 5.69 3.17 -4.95
CA CYS A 124 4.57 2.49 -5.58
C CYS A 124 4.07 1.34 -4.70
N LEU A 125 2.81 1.39 -4.32
CA LEU A 125 2.13 0.39 -3.49
C LEU A 125 1.10 -0.36 -4.35
N LEU A 126 1.35 -1.63 -4.63
CA LEU A 126 0.43 -2.48 -5.38
C LEU A 126 -0.40 -3.35 -4.43
N ILE A 127 -1.70 -3.12 -4.36
CA ILE A 127 -2.62 -3.87 -3.49
C ILE A 127 -3.22 -5.05 -4.27
N ARG A 128 -3.15 -6.24 -3.68
CA ARG A 128 -3.73 -7.49 -4.21
C ARG A 128 -4.84 -7.99 -3.31
N LYS A 129 -5.90 -8.54 -3.91
CA LYS A 129 -7.06 -9.10 -3.20
C LYS A 129 -6.89 -10.58 -2.80
N TYR A 130 -5.66 -11.04 -2.74
CA TYR A 130 -5.30 -12.40 -2.32
C TYR A 130 -4.00 -12.36 -1.51
N PHE A 131 -3.75 -13.38 -0.73
CA PHE A 131 -2.47 -13.53 -0.05
C PHE A 131 -1.36 -13.87 -1.04
N LEU A 132 -0.27 -13.14 -0.92
CA LEU A 132 0.94 -13.39 -1.70
C LEU A 132 1.68 -14.62 -1.18
N SER A 133 2.35 -15.30 -2.10
CA SER A 133 3.28 -16.37 -1.79
C SER A 133 4.60 -16.17 -2.56
N PRO A 134 5.65 -16.92 -2.29
CA PRO A 134 6.86 -16.86 -3.11
C PRO A 134 6.61 -17.07 -4.61
N LYS A 135 5.55 -17.84 -4.96
CA LYS A 135 5.22 -18.22 -6.34
C LYS A 135 4.27 -17.25 -7.06
N ASN A 136 3.39 -16.53 -6.33
CA ASN A 136 2.30 -15.73 -6.93
C ASN A 136 2.41 -14.22 -6.74
N GLY A 137 3.55 -13.72 -6.29
CA GLY A 137 3.80 -12.29 -6.16
C GLY A 137 4.63 -11.74 -7.32
N ASN A 138 4.70 -10.41 -7.39
CA ASN A 138 5.54 -9.74 -8.37
C ASN A 138 7.04 -9.94 -8.04
N PRO A 139 7.83 -10.62 -8.87
CA PRO A 139 9.25 -10.88 -8.60
C PRO A 139 10.10 -9.60 -8.58
N PHE A 140 9.65 -8.54 -9.25
CA PHE A 140 10.34 -7.26 -9.33
C PHE A 140 10.05 -6.33 -8.13
N SER A 141 9.07 -6.64 -7.29
CA SER A 141 8.81 -5.88 -6.08
C SER A 141 9.98 -6.00 -5.12
N LYS A 142 10.38 -4.86 -4.53
CA LYS A 142 11.42 -4.82 -3.49
C LYS A 142 10.97 -5.55 -2.25
N HIS A 143 9.74 -5.29 -1.83
CA HIS A 143 9.10 -5.91 -0.67
C HIS A 143 7.76 -6.51 -1.05
N ARG A 144 7.39 -7.61 -0.39
CA ARG A 144 6.07 -8.24 -0.51
C ARG A 144 5.54 -8.57 0.88
N PHE A 145 4.35 -8.12 1.19
CA PHE A 145 3.72 -8.27 2.50
C PHE A 145 2.32 -8.86 2.36
N ASN A 146 1.91 -9.63 3.33
CA ASN A 146 0.52 -10.00 3.53
C ASN A 146 -0.05 -9.27 4.74
N CYS A 147 -1.25 -8.74 4.60
CA CYS A 147 -2.02 -8.14 5.68
C CYS A 147 -3.22 -9.02 5.98
N SER A 148 -3.39 -9.37 7.24
CA SER A 148 -4.55 -10.12 7.72
C SER A 148 -5.13 -9.44 8.96
N TYR A 149 -6.44 -9.57 9.14
CA TYR A 149 -7.16 -9.08 10.29
C TYR A 149 -7.90 -10.21 10.98
N SER A 150 -7.65 -10.36 12.27
CA SER A 150 -8.37 -11.30 13.13
C SER A 150 -9.43 -10.57 13.93
N LEU A 151 -10.70 -10.73 13.55
CA LEU A 151 -11.83 -10.15 14.24
C LEU A 151 -11.87 -10.62 15.73
N ARG A 152 -11.61 -11.91 15.97
CA ARG A 152 -11.61 -12.48 17.32
C ARG A 152 -10.58 -11.85 18.25
N ARG A 153 -9.41 -11.51 17.73
CA ARG A 153 -8.30 -10.91 18.51
C ARG A 153 -8.26 -9.38 18.37
N ASN A 154 -9.08 -8.83 17.51
CA ASN A 154 -9.05 -7.42 17.11
C ASN A 154 -7.63 -6.96 16.72
N GLN A 155 -6.92 -7.80 15.98
CA GLN A 155 -5.52 -7.59 15.62
C GLN A 155 -5.31 -7.59 14.12
N ILE A 156 -4.51 -6.63 13.66
CA ILE A 156 -3.92 -6.63 12.32
C ILE A 156 -2.55 -7.29 12.41
N GLN A 157 -2.26 -8.13 11.44
CA GLN A 157 -0.98 -8.81 11.33
C GLN A 157 -0.40 -8.59 9.94
N ILE A 158 0.85 -8.14 9.88
CA ILE A 158 1.63 -8.04 8.66
C ILE A 158 2.66 -9.15 8.68
N SER A 159 2.67 -9.98 7.65
CA SER A 159 3.70 -10.99 7.43
C SER A 159 4.48 -10.68 6.16
N THR A 160 5.78 -10.90 6.20
CA THR A 160 6.68 -10.63 5.08
C THR A 160 6.85 -11.86 4.20
N VAL A 161 6.52 -11.74 2.92
CA VAL A 161 6.78 -12.77 1.89
C VAL A 161 8.14 -12.54 1.24
N LYS A 162 8.53 -11.28 1.05
CA LYS A 162 9.84 -10.86 0.54
C LYS A 162 10.26 -9.57 1.22
N GLY A 163 11.43 -9.55 1.82
CA GLY A 163 11.96 -8.44 2.62
C GLY A 163 12.48 -8.94 3.97
N HIS A 164 12.62 -8.04 4.94
CA HIS A 164 13.03 -8.41 6.29
C HIS A 164 11.90 -9.19 7.01
N GLN A 165 12.23 -10.38 7.50
CA GLN A 165 11.24 -11.35 7.99
C GLN A 165 10.91 -11.14 9.48
N GLN A 166 10.33 -10.01 9.83
CA GLN A 166 9.72 -9.86 11.16
C GLN A 166 8.22 -9.61 10.99
N PRO A 167 7.35 -10.50 11.50
CA PRO A 167 5.92 -10.25 11.51
C PRO A 167 5.62 -9.10 12.46
N LEU A 168 4.77 -8.19 12.04
CA LEU A 168 4.26 -7.10 12.85
C LEU A 168 2.80 -7.40 13.23
N SER A 169 2.47 -7.27 14.49
CA SER A 169 1.09 -7.39 14.96
C SER A 169 0.74 -6.22 15.88
N PHE A 170 -0.47 -5.66 15.70
CA PHE A 170 -0.97 -4.57 16.53
C PHE A 170 -2.50 -4.64 16.65
N ASN A 171 -3.02 -4.08 17.75
CA ASN A 171 -4.45 -4.04 18.01
C ASN A 171 -5.10 -2.92 17.19
N MET A 172 -6.31 -3.16 16.66
CA MET A 172 -7.05 -2.13 15.92
C MET A 172 -7.40 -0.90 16.76
N GLN A 173 -7.75 -1.09 18.04
CA GLN A 173 -8.06 0.04 18.92
C GLN A 173 -6.89 1.00 19.04
N GLU A 174 -5.70 0.45 19.02
CA GLU A 174 -4.46 1.20 19.12
C GLU A 174 -4.21 2.03 17.84
N VAL A 175 -4.68 1.58 16.67
CA VAL A 175 -4.61 2.33 15.40
C VAL A 175 -5.65 3.46 15.35
N LEU A 176 -6.81 3.25 15.99
CA LEU A 176 -7.94 4.18 15.93
C LEU A 176 -7.80 5.35 16.93
N HIS A 177 -7.08 5.14 18.04
CA HIS A 177 -7.02 6.08 19.17
C HIS A 177 -5.61 6.62 19.45
N GLY A 178 -4.61 6.21 18.68
CA GLY A 178 -3.25 6.75 18.71
C GLY A 178 -3.05 7.84 17.68
#